data_bd2045b9ce9b4769e8a46644afb8e77c
#
_entry.id   bd2045b9ce9b4769e8a46644afb8e77c
#
_cell.length_a   1.000
_cell.length_b   1.000
_cell.length_c   1.000
_cell.angle_alpha   90.00
_cell.angle_beta   90.00
_cell.angle_gamma   90.00
#
_symmetry.space_group_name_H-M   'P 1'
#
loop_
_entity.id
_entity.type
_entity.pdbx_description
1 polymer ?
#
loop_
_entity_poly.entity_id
_entity_poly.type
_entity_poly.pdbx_seq_one_letter_code
_entity_poly.pdbx_strand_id
1 'polypeptide(L)'
;MSYKIGSFNVRNLSFGAAASRDLDMIADIIKEFDIIALQEVLSEGKILEGSPVKDVSGQAIAYEHSLRSRLGSNWDMCWLDPKTESKWYPYIGNDSRGEGFAFLWRTDKFKCPVNEKGKEVRPRIYRQYRTDSSKGEMKLIRDPGYGRFQLLNLPNAEIRLITTHIVFGKPSEENLSKEIDFGAYTMRQNEFNVLARSIYTSISDDYNDVNCVVPYTIILGDYNLNLQESGAVSPYVPAVTVIDSQKRILETEFDYPDKGVYFIHTKQTNLSTINKDSDNYANNYDHFTYDRKTEFSIVRGAPCRLNVVERAGGYKNYKEKVSDHIPIMLEIDLK
;
A
#
# COMPACT_ATOMS: atom_id res chain seq x y z
N MET A 1 -0.01 -19.84 -14.14
CA MET A 1 1.27 -19.12 -13.98
C MET A 1 1.23 -18.34 -12.68
N SER A 2 2.28 -18.43 -11.85
CA SER A 2 2.35 -17.70 -10.59
C SER A 2 2.93 -16.31 -10.82
N TYR A 3 2.35 -15.31 -10.14
CA TYR A 3 2.80 -13.93 -10.15
C TYR A 3 2.97 -13.43 -8.72
N LYS A 4 3.88 -12.50 -8.52
CA LYS A 4 4.21 -11.95 -7.21
C LYS A 4 3.78 -10.49 -7.11
N ILE A 5 2.85 -10.23 -6.19
CA ILE A 5 2.39 -8.89 -5.85
C ILE A 5 3.12 -8.43 -4.59
N GLY A 6 3.69 -7.23 -4.61
CA GLY A 6 4.46 -6.67 -3.50
C GLY A 6 3.88 -5.41 -2.90
N SER A 7 4.19 -5.20 -1.62
CA SER A 7 4.05 -3.92 -0.93
C SER A 7 5.33 -3.60 -0.19
N PHE A 8 5.78 -2.34 -0.26
CA PHE A 8 7.01 -1.93 0.37
C PHE A 8 6.99 -0.44 0.75
N ASN A 9 6.95 -0.14 2.04
CA ASN A 9 7.23 1.19 2.54
C ASN A 9 8.74 1.45 2.41
N VAL A 10 9.12 2.38 1.54
CA VAL A 10 10.53 2.69 1.24
C VAL A 10 11.11 3.82 2.10
N ARG A 11 10.41 4.19 3.16
CA ARG A 11 10.81 5.17 4.17
C ARG A 11 11.37 6.45 3.58
N ASN A 12 10.49 7.39 3.26
CA ASN A 12 10.88 8.73 2.79
C ASN A 12 11.89 8.72 1.63
N LEU A 13 11.66 7.86 0.65
CA LEU A 13 12.52 7.79 -0.53
C LEU A 13 12.42 9.09 -1.32
N SER A 14 13.45 9.91 -1.20
CA SER A 14 13.51 11.24 -1.80
C SER A 14 14.86 11.51 -2.46
N PHE A 15 14.94 12.61 -3.16
CA PHE A 15 16.13 13.10 -3.83
C PHE A 15 17.32 13.29 -2.87
N GLY A 16 17.08 13.96 -1.74
CA GLY A 16 18.12 14.16 -0.72
C GLY A 16 18.52 12.89 0.00
N ALA A 17 17.56 11.97 0.18
CA ALA A 17 17.82 10.65 0.78
C ALA A 17 18.52 9.70 -0.20
N ALA A 18 18.41 9.90 -1.52
CA ALA A 18 19.03 9.04 -2.52
C ALA A 18 20.55 8.94 -2.36
N ALA A 19 21.20 10.02 -1.94
CA ALA A 19 22.66 10.01 -1.71
C ALA A 19 23.09 9.08 -0.57
N SER A 20 22.18 8.76 0.37
CA SER A 20 22.44 7.86 1.51
C SER A 20 21.81 6.48 1.37
N ARG A 21 20.96 6.28 0.33
CA ARG A 21 20.22 5.03 0.11
C ARG A 21 20.90 4.13 -0.90
N ASP A 22 20.79 2.84 -0.67
CA ASP A 22 21.23 1.83 -1.63
C ASP A 22 20.12 1.56 -2.67
N LEU A 23 20.13 2.36 -3.73
CA LEU A 23 19.15 2.23 -4.82
C LEU A 23 19.31 0.93 -5.61
N ASP A 24 20.51 0.36 -5.65
CA ASP A 24 20.74 -0.92 -6.32
C ASP A 24 20.06 -2.04 -5.52
N MET A 25 20.21 -2.05 -4.21
CA MET A 25 19.51 -2.99 -3.33
C MET A 25 17.99 -2.80 -3.39
N ILE A 26 17.50 -1.56 -3.40
CA ILE A 26 16.07 -1.28 -3.54
C ILE A 26 15.54 -1.80 -4.90
N ALA A 27 16.27 -1.58 -5.98
CA ALA A 27 15.91 -2.10 -7.29
C ALA A 27 15.92 -3.63 -7.34
N ASP A 28 16.90 -4.27 -6.71
CA ASP A 28 16.97 -5.72 -6.65
C ASP A 28 15.82 -6.33 -5.83
N ILE A 29 15.40 -5.65 -4.77
CA ILE A 29 14.18 -6.02 -4.03
C ILE A 29 12.95 -5.90 -4.94
N ILE A 30 12.80 -4.80 -5.68
CA ILE A 30 11.67 -4.59 -6.58
C ILE A 30 11.61 -5.68 -7.66
N LYS A 31 12.73 -6.12 -8.18
CA LYS A 31 12.82 -7.18 -9.20
C LYS A 31 12.32 -8.57 -8.74
N GLU A 32 12.18 -8.79 -7.42
CA GLU A 32 11.57 -10.03 -6.89
C GLU A 32 10.07 -10.14 -7.20
N PHE A 33 9.44 -9.05 -7.63
CA PHE A 33 8.00 -8.94 -7.86
C PHE A 33 7.67 -8.80 -9.36
N ASP A 34 6.40 -8.98 -9.65
CA ASP A 34 5.83 -8.71 -10.98
C ASP A 34 5.02 -7.40 -10.99
N ILE A 35 4.38 -7.09 -9.85
CA ILE A 35 3.82 -5.77 -9.54
C ILE A 35 4.17 -5.45 -8.09
N ILE A 36 4.57 -4.22 -7.83
CA ILE A 36 4.82 -3.75 -6.47
C ILE A 36 4.25 -2.34 -6.26
N ALA A 37 3.66 -2.11 -5.09
CA ALA A 37 3.29 -0.79 -4.61
C ALA A 37 4.31 -0.31 -3.58
N LEU A 38 4.81 0.89 -3.76
CA LEU A 38 5.70 1.57 -2.83
C LEU A 38 4.94 2.65 -2.07
N GLN A 39 5.21 2.78 -0.77
CA GLN A 39 4.73 3.86 0.08
C GLN A 39 5.91 4.74 0.49
N GLU A 40 5.63 5.98 0.90
CA GLU A 40 6.63 7.00 1.26
C GLU A 40 7.62 7.36 0.15
N VAL A 41 7.15 7.41 -1.08
CA VAL A 41 7.92 7.92 -2.22
C VAL A 41 7.74 9.43 -2.29
N LEU A 42 8.80 10.18 -1.95
CA LEU A 42 8.79 11.64 -1.93
C LEU A 42 9.32 12.23 -3.24
N SER A 43 9.39 13.55 -3.27
CA SER A 43 10.06 14.30 -4.35
C SER A 43 9.45 14.13 -5.73
N GLU A 44 8.12 14.14 -5.79
CA GLU A 44 7.39 14.13 -7.05
C GLU A 44 7.80 12.98 -8.00
N GLY A 45 8.27 11.86 -7.43
CA GLY A 45 8.65 10.68 -8.20
C GLY A 45 9.93 10.83 -9.02
N LYS A 46 10.68 11.92 -8.90
CA LYS A 46 11.93 12.12 -9.64
C LYS A 46 12.98 11.02 -9.42
N ILE A 47 12.99 10.45 -8.22
CA ILE A 47 13.86 9.32 -7.89
C ILE A 47 13.52 8.05 -8.69
N LEU A 48 12.27 7.91 -9.12
CA LEU A 48 11.82 6.75 -9.89
C LEU A 48 12.31 6.82 -11.32
N GLU A 49 12.03 7.92 -12.00
CA GLU A 49 12.22 8.04 -13.45
C GLU A 49 13.48 8.83 -13.84
N GLY A 50 14.06 9.54 -12.91
CA GLY A 50 15.05 10.59 -13.21
C GLY A 50 14.38 11.87 -13.69
N SER A 51 15.09 12.96 -13.67
CA SER A 51 14.63 14.24 -14.19
C SER A 51 15.80 15.01 -14.80
N PRO A 52 15.71 15.40 -16.06
CA PRO A 52 16.71 16.28 -16.68
C PRO A 52 16.59 17.71 -16.18
N VAL A 53 15.47 18.06 -15.54
CA VAL A 53 15.21 19.41 -15.03
C VAL A 53 15.71 19.50 -13.59
N LYS A 54 16.52 20.52 -13.33
CA LYS A 54 16.95 20.85 -11.96
C LYS A 54 15.73 21.21 -11.12
N ASP A 55 15.70 20.66 -9.91
CA ASP A 55 14.71 21.05 -8.91
C ASP A 55 14.96 22.47 -8.37
N VAL A 56 14.13 22.92 -7.44
CA VAL A 56 14.26 24.24 -6.79
C VAL A 56 15.58 24.40 -6.01
N SER A 57 16.24 23.31 -5.66
CA SER A 57 17.59 23.31 -5.05
C SER A 57 18.72 23.34 -6.07
N GLY A 58 18.41 23.32 -7.36
CA GLY A 58 19.38 23.26 -8.44
C GLY A 58 19.95 21.87 -8.71
N GLN A 59 19.39 20.83 -8.10
CA GLN A 59 19.81 19.44 -8.29
C GLN A 59 18.87 18.72 -9.26
N ALA A 60 19.46 17.93 -10.14
CA ALA A 60 18.74 16.98 -10.99
C ALA A 60 19.29 15.58 -10.73
N ILE A 61 18.43 14.58 -10.70
CA ILE A 61 18.87 13.19 -10.79
C ILE A 61 18.95 12.85 -12.28
N ALA A 62 20.15 12.60 -12.75
CA ALA A 62 20.30 12.05 -14.08
C ALA A 62 19.59 10.68 -14.17
N TYR A 63 19.12 10.36 -15.35
CA TYR A 63 18.41 9.09 -15.60
C TYR A 63 19.16 7.87 -15.08
N GLU A 64 20.49 7.85 -15.26
CA GLU A 64 21.37 6.76 -14.81
C GLU A 64 21.41 6.56 -13.30
N HIS A 65 20.92 7.53 -12.53
CA HIS A 65 20.83 7.43 -11.06
C HIS A 65 19.42 7.15 -10.57
N SER A 66 18.46 6.95 -11.47
CA SER A 66 17.05 6.64 -11.14
C SER A 66 16.84 5.15 -10.88
N LEU A 67 15.71 4.80 -10.27
CA LEU A 67 15.25 3.41 -10.17
C LEU A 67 14.93 2.83 -11.56
N ARG A 68 14.41 3.62 -12.49
CA ARG A 68 14.10 3.18 -13.85
C ARG A 68 15.34 2.62 -14.56
N SER A 69 16.48 3.29 -14.47
CA SER A 69 17.70 2.81 -15.11
C SER A 69 18.19 1.47 -14.55
N ARG A 70 17.96 1.23 -13.27
CA ARG A 70 18.31 -0.03 -12.59
C ARG A 70 17.37 -1.18 -12.86
N LEU A 71 16.09 -0.87 -13.05
CA LEU A 71 15.06 -1.87 -13.34
C LEU A 71 15.06 -2.29 -14.82
N GLY A 72 15.45 -1.38 -15.71
CA GLY A 72 15.49 -1.62 -17.15
C GLY A 72 14.16 -1.40 -17.85
N SER A 73 14.15 -1.65 -19.17
CA SER A 73 13.02 -1.34 -20.07
C SER A 73 11.78 -2.20 -19.87
N ASN A 74 11.92 -3.35 -19.21
CA ASN A 74 10.80 -4.26 -18.96
C ASN A 74 9.94 -3.84 -17.75
N TRP A 75 10.19 -2.67 -17.21
CA TRP A 75 9.42 -2.09 -16.11
C TRP A 75 8.75 -0.80 -16.52
N ASP A 76 7.51 -0.63 -16.12
CA ASP A 76 6.84 0.68 -16.13
C ASP A 76 6.48 1.10 -14.71
N MET A 77 6.27 2.40 -14.50
CA MET A 77 6.04 2.94 -13.18
C MET A 77 5.16 4.20 -13.23
N CYS A 78 4.47 4.44 -12.12
CA CYS A 78 3.63 5.63 -11.95
C CYS A 78 3.72 6.12 -10.52
N TRP A 79 4.17 7.36 -10.34
CA TRP A 79 4.15 8.04 -9.04
C TRP A 79 2.83 8.76 -8.81
N LEU A 80 2.35 8.76 -7.57
CA LEU A 80 1.07 9.31 -7.15
C LEU A 80 1.26 10.19 -5.92
N ASP A 81 0.66 11.38 -5.94
CA ASP A 81 0.65 12.32 -4.82
C ASP A 81 -0.71 12.32 -4.12
N PRO A 82 -0.87 11.64 -2.98
CA PRO A 82 -2.07 11.69 -2.17
C PRO A 82 -2.07 13.00 -1.36
N LYS A 83 -2.63 14.07 -1.91
CA LYS A 83 -2.74 15.34 -1.17
C LYS A 83 -3.41 15.11 0.16
N THR A 84 -2.71 15.43 1.25
CA THR A 84 -3.25 15.38 2.60
C THR A 84 -4.27 16.52 2.81
N GLU A 85 -5.39 16.21 3.46
CA GLU A 85 -6.38 17.23 3.83
C GLU A 85 -5.77 18.22 4.85
N SER A 86 -5.73 19.49 4.53
CA SER A 86 -5.05 20.53 5.32
C SER A 86 -5.54 20.61 6.78
N LYS A 87 -6.81 20.30 7.04
CA LYS A 87 -7.39 20.28 8.39
C LYS A 87 -6.77 19.26 9.35
N TRP A 88 -6.10 18.24 8.82
CA TRP A 88 -5.45 17.20 9.61
C TRP A 88 -4.01 17.53 10.00
N TYR A 89 -3.40 18.55 9.38
CA TYR A 89 -2.01 18.94 9.66
C TYR A 89 -1.68 19.16 11.13
N PRO A 90 -2.53 19.82 11.93
CA PRO A 90 -2.24 20.01 13.35
C PRO A 90 -2.10 18.71 14.15
N TYR A 91 -2.70 17.62 13.68
CA TYR A 91 -2.80 16.34 14.38
C TYR A 91 -1.75 15.32 13.96
N ILE A 92 -1.24 15.43 12.73
CA ILE A 92 -0.22 14.52 12.19
C ILE A 92 1.19 15.12 12.22
N GLY A 93 1.34 16.31 12.76
CA GLY A 93 2.59 17.06 12.80
C GLY A 93 2.94 17.71 11.45
N ASN A 94 3.98 18.54 11.45
CA ASN A 94 4.46 19.25 10.25
C ASN A 94 5.10 18.34 9.20
N ASP A 95 5.15 17.05 9.43
CA ASP A 95 5.79 16.07 8.54
C ASP A 95 4.88 15.51 7.44
N SER A 96 3.80 16.20 7.13
CA SER A 96 3.03 15.95 5.91
C SER A 96 3.82 16.32 4.64
N ARG A 97 5.06 15.95 4.61
CA ARG A 97 5.85 15.88 3.38
C ARG A 97 5.03 15.03 2.45
N GLY A 98 4.81 15.45 1.24
CA GLY A 98 4.04 14.74 0.25
C GLY A 98 4.51 13.30 0.09
N GLU A 99 4.16 12.46 1.07
CA GLU A 99 4.45 11.03 1.08
C GLU A 99 3.60 10.38 0.01
N GLY A 100 4.22 10.22 -1.16
CA GLY A 100 3.56 9.66 -2.32
C GLY A 100 3.56 8.15 -2.33
N PHE A 101 2.80 7.61 -3.29
CA PHE A 101 2.83 6.21 -3.65
C PHE A 101 3.48 6.03 -5.00
N ALA A 102 3.94 4.81 -5.28
CA ALA A 102 4.29 4.42 -6.63
C ALA A 102 3.81 2.99 -6.90
N PHE A 103 3.32 2.77 -8.13
CA PHE A 103 3.19 1.43 -8.68
C PHE A 103 4.28 1.19 -9.69
N LEU A 104 4.90 0.01 -9.61
CA LEU A 104 5.87 -0.48 -10.59
C LEU A 104 5.44 -1.86 -11.05
N TRP A 105 5.49 -2.12 -12.33
CA TRP A 105 5.05 -3.41 -12.90
C TRP A 105 5.89 -3.84 -14.09
N ARG A 106 5.96 -5.14 -14.30
CA ARG A 106 6.64 -5.74 -15.45
C ARG A 106 5.79 -5.64 -16.70
N THR A 107 6.28 -4.94 -17.70
CA THR A 107 5.59 -4.72 -18.98
C THR A 107 5.54 -5.95 -19.87
N ASP A 108 6.39 -6.94 -19.64
CA ASP A 108 6.35 -8.25 -20.31
C ASP A 108 5.28 -9.20 -19.72
N LYS A 109 4.62 -8.81 -18.63
CA LYS A 109 3.56 -9.61 -17.98
C LYS A 109 2.24 -8.87 -17.84
N PHE A 110 2.29 -7.57 -17.55
CA PHE A 110 1.13 -6.74 -17.23
C PHE A 110 1.09 -5.48 -18.08
N LYS A 111 -0.11 -4.99 -18.32
CA LYS A 111 -0.39 -3.68 -18.92
C LYS A 111 -1.49 -2.98 -18.14
N CYS A 112 -1.56 -1.67 -18.20
CA CYS A 112 -2.76 -0.95 -17.79
C CYS A 112 -3.89 -1.18 -18.80
N PRO A 113 -5.17 -1.27 -18.36
CA PRO A 113 -6.30 -1.37 -19.26
C PRO A 113 -6.46 -0.09 -20.07
N VAL A 114 -7.21 -0.17 -21.16
CA VAL A 114 -7.62 0.98 -21.95
C VAL A 114 -9.09 1.30 -21.69
N ASN A 115 -9.46 2.58 -21.70
CA ASN A 115 -10.86 2.99 -21.63
C ASN A 115 -11.56 2.88 -23.00
N GLU A 116 -12.85 3.19 -23.03
CA GLU A 116 -13.67 3.16 -24.25
C GLU A 116 -13.12 4.03 -25.40
N LYS A 117 -12.31 5.04 -25.08
CA LYS A 117 -11.65 5.93 -26.04
C LYS A 117 -10.27 5.41 -26.50
N GLY A 118 -9.89 4.19 -26.09
CA GLY A 118 -8.59 3.60 -26.39
C GLY A 118 -7.42 4.22 -25.61
N LYS A 119 -7.71 5.07 -24.59
CA LYS A 119 -6.67 5.67 -23.77
C LYS A 119 -6.32 4.77 -22.58
N GLU A 120 -5.04 4.58 -22.34
CA GLU A 120 -4.53 3.84 -21.19
C GLU A 120 -5.02 4.44 -19.86
N VAL A 121 -5.50 3.57 -18.97
CA VAL A 121 -5.96 3.94 -17.61
C VAL A 121 -4.82 3.67 -16.63
N ARG A 122 -3.95 4.64 -16.49
CA ARG A 122 -2.81 4.55 -15.57
C ARG A 122 -3.25 4.62 -14.09
N PRO A 123 -2.43 4.12 -13.17
CA PRO A 123 -2.66 4.28 -11.73
C PRO A 123 -2.92 5.74 -11.34
N ARG A 124 -3.77 5.94 -10.34
CA ARG A 124 -4.20 7.28 -9.87
C ARG A 124 -4.50 7.27 -8.38
N ILE A 125 -4.60 8.45 -7.78
CA ILE A 125 -5.20 8.60 -6.46
C ILE A 125 -6.71 8.39 -6.57
N TYR A 126 -7.26 7.56 -5.68
CA TYR A 126 -8.69 7.25 -5.64
C TYR A 126 -9.41 8.19 -4.67
N ARG A 127 -10.23 9.09 -5.20
CA ARG A 127 -10.99 10.09 -4.44
C ARG A 127 -12.50 9.92 -4.56
N GLN A 128 -12.96 8.92 -5.30
CA GLN A 128 -14.36 8.71 -5.63
C GLN A 128 -15.03 7.76 -4.61
N TYR A 129 -14.92 8.06 -3.33
CA TYR A 129 -15.56 7.30 -2.28
C TYR A 129 -16.44 8.20 -1.40
N ARG A 130 -17.45 7.60 -0.80
CA ARG A 130 -18.34 8.24 0.16
C ARG A 130 -18.11 7.66 1.53
N THR A 131 -18.22 8.50 2.54
CA THR A 131 -18.19 8.08 3.94
C THR A 131 -19.59 8.14 4.51
N ASP A 132 -19.90 7.20 5.39
CA ASP A 132 -21.17 7.16 6.11
C ASP A 132 -21.01 7.76 7.50
N SER A 133 -21.37 9.05 7.63
CA SER A 133 -21.27 9.77 8.90
C SER A 133 -22.17 9.17 9.99
N SER A 134 -23.24 8.46 9.63
CA SER A 134 -24.10 7.78 10.61
C SER A 134 -23.38 6.61 11.30
N LYS A 135 -22.33 6.09 10.67
CA LYS A 135 -21.43 5.06 11.22
C LYS A 135 -20.13 5.61 11.77
N GLY A 136 -20.03 6.93 11.90
CA GLY A 136 -18.82 7.59 12.37
C GLY A 136 -17.68 7.61 11.35
N GLU A 137 -17.94 7.26 10.08
CA GLU A 137 -16.91 7.29 9.05
C GLU A 137 -16.53 8.72 8.67
N MET A 138 -15.24 8.96 8.54
CA MET A 138 -14.66 10.21 8.08
C MET A 138 -13.81 9.97 6.84
N LYS A 139 -13.58 11.03 6.06
CA LYS A 139 -12.64 10.95 4.94
C LYS A 139 -11.24 10.57 5.41
N LEU A 140 -10.54 9.83 4.57
CA LEU A 140 -9.15 9.47 4.83
C LEU A 140 -8.27 10.71 4.93
N ILE A 141 -7.23 10.63 5.73
CA ILE A 141 -6.19 11.66 5.81
C ILE A 141 -5.38 11.66 4.52
N ARG A 142 -5.04 10.47 4.03
CA ARG A 142 -4.40 10.24 2.73
C ARG A 142 -5.30 9.41 1.84
N ASP A 143 -5.69 9.94 0.71
CA ASP A 143 -6.41 9.16 -0.29
C ASP A 143 -5.51 8.05 -0.84
N PRO A 144 -6.01 6.82 -1.02
CA PRO A 144 -5.19 5.69 -1.45
C PRO A 144 -4.82 5.79 -2.93
N GLY A 145 -3.71 5.16 -3.29
CA GLY A 145 -3.38 4.91 -4.69
C GLY A 145 -4.20 3.74 -5.23
N TYR A 146 -4.64 3.85 -6.48
CA TYR A 146 -5.40 2.82 -7.18
C TYR A 146 -4.80 2.52 -8.54
N GLY A 147 -4.49 1.26 -8.79
CA GLY A 147 -3.97 0.77 -10.06
C GLY A 147 -4.76 -0.42 -10.58
N ARG A 148 -4.95 -0.47 -11.92
CA ARG A 148 -5.58 -1.57 -12.64
C ARG A 148 -4.55 -2.20 -13.56
N PHE A 149 -4.42 -3.53 -13.50
CA PHE A 149 -3.41 -4.27 -14.24
C PHE A 149 -4.02 -5.51 -14.89
N GLN A 150 -3.94 -5.58 -16.21
CA GLN A 150 -4.37 -6.75 -16.99
C GLN A 150 -3.16 -7.59 -17.35
N LEU A 151 -3.32 -8.93 -17.29
CA LEU A 151 -2.30 -9.82 -17.79
C LEU A 151 -2.29 -9.80 -19.33
N LEU A 152 -1.09 -9.86 -19.92
CA LEU A 152 -0.95 -9.90 -21.36
C LEU A 152 -1.51 -11.20 -21.97
N ASN A 153 -1.34 -12.31 -21.27
CA ASN A 153 -1.79 -13.64 -21.69
C ASN A 153 -3.20 -14.02 -21.21
N LEU A 154 -3.83 -13.20 -20.38
CA LEU A 154 -5.18 -13.42 -19.87
C LEU A 154 -5.93 -12.07 -19.78
N PRO A 155 -6.30 -11.47 -20.90
CA PRO A 155 -6.85 -10.12 -20.93
C PRO A 155 -8.22 -9.97 -20.23
N ASN A 156 -8.90 -11.09 -19.95
CA ASN A 156 -10.17 -11.11 -19.22
C ASN A 156 -10.01 -11.13 -17.71
N ALA A 157 -8.78 -11.13 -17.18
CA ALA A 157 -8.51 -11.01 -15.76
C ALA A 157 -7.81 -9.69 -15.44
N GLU A 158 -8.27 -9.01 -14.41
CA GLU A 158 -7.74 -7.73 -13.97
C GLU A 158 -7.42 -7.77 -12.49
N ILE A 159 -6.19 -7.40 -12.15
CA ILE A 159 -5.78 -7.16 -10.78
C ILE A 159 -6.01 -5.69 -10.47
N ARG A 160 -6.79 -5.40 -9.43
CA ARG A 160 -7.07 -4.07 -8.91
C ARG A 160 -6.35 -3.89 -7.59
N LEU A 161 -5.36 -3.04 -7.56
CA LEU A 161 -4.55 -2.78 -6.36
C LEU A 161 -4.92 -1.44 -5.76
N ILE A 162 -5.19 -1.44 -4.45
CA ILE A 162 -5.42 -0.24 -3.64
C ILE A 162 -4.25 -0.15 -2.68
N THR A 163 -3.33 0.80 -2.89
CA THR A 163 -2.23 1.01 -1.94
C THR A 163 -2.56 2.09 -0.94
N THR A 164 -2.21 1.85 0.31
CA THR A 164 -2.45 2.78 1.40
C THR A 164 -1.23 2.94 2.29
N HIS A 165 -1.15 4.09 2.97
CA HIS A 165 -0.28 4.32 4.11
C HIS A 165 -1.11 5.06 5.16
N ILE A 166 -1.67 4.32 6.11
CA ILE A 166 -2.47 4.85 7.19
C ILE A 166 -1.56 5.65 8.12
N VAL A 167 -1.99 6.85 8.49
CA VAL A 167 -1.13 7.77 9.25
C VAL A 167 -0.85 7.22 10.64
N PHE A 168 0.44 7.16 11.00
CA PHE A 168 0.86 6.81 12.34
C PHE A 168 0.63 7.96 13.31
N GLY A 169 -0.27 7.78 14.29
CA GLY A 169 -0.40 8.67 15.43
C GLY A 169 0.17 8.04 16.71
N LYS A 170 0.84 8.81 17.53
CA LYS A 170 1.37 8.30 18.81
C LYS A 170 0.23 8.11 19.82
N PRO A 171 0.31 7.08 20.71
CA PRO A 171 -0.69 6.90 21.79
C PRO A 171 -0.89 8.13 22.67
N SER A 172 0.16 8.93 22.88
CA SER A 172 0.09 10.19 23.62
C SER A 172 -0.77 11.26 22.94
N GLU A 173 -1.10 11.07 21.67
CA GLU A 173 -1.92 11.98 20.86
C GLU A 173 -3.41 11.63 20.90
N GLU A 174 -3.79 10.55 21.61
CA GLU A 174 -5.18 10.12 21.78
C GLU A 174 -6.10 11.17 22.40
N ASN A 175 -5.56 12.10 23.17
CA ASN A 175 -6.32 13.11 23.91
C ASN A 175 -6.15 14.52 23.36
N LEU A 176 -5.58 14.69 22.17
CA LEU A 176 -5.07 16.00 21.75
C LEU A 176 -6.06 16.92 21.09
N SER A 177 -7.29 16.50 20.80
CA SER A 177 -8.11 17.39 20.00
C SER A 177 -9.48 17.64 20.62
N LYS A 178 -9.73 18.92 20.89
CA LYS A 178 -11.08 19.44 21.18
C LYS A 178 -11.96 19.56 19.95
N GLU A 179 -11.39 19.42 18.76
CA GLU A 179 -12.09 19.58 17.47
C GLU A 179 -12.41 18.23 16.83
N ILE A 180 -11.76 17.15 17.24
CA ILE A 180 -12.02 15.79 16.79
C ILE A 180 -12.24 14.93 18.02
N ASP A 181 -13.42 14.36 18.18
CA ASP A 181 -13.82 13.54 19.32
C ASP A 181 -13.12 12.16 19.37
N PHE A 182 -11.99 12.00 18.71
CA PHE A 182 -11.24 10.74 18.71
C PHE A 182 -9.75 10.94 18.46
N GLY A 183 -8.94 10.11 19.10
CA GLY A 183 -7.49 10.14 19.02
C GLY A 183 -6.91 9.40 17.83
N ALA A 184 -5.60 9.37 17.73
CA ALA A 184 -4.84 8.81 16.62
C ALA A 184 -5.16 7.33 16.34
N TYR A 185 -5.45 6.56 17.36
CA TYR A 185 -5.83 5.17 17.22
C TYR A 185 -7.19 5.00 16.53
N THR A 186 -8.19 5.73 16.98
CA THR A 186 -9.52 5.72 16.37
C THR A 186 -9.48 6.23 14.93
N MET A 187 -8.60 7.18 14.63
CA MET A 187 -8.35 7.62 13.24
C MET A 187 -7.84 6.49 12.35
N ARG A 188 -6.88 5.71 12.81
CA ARG A 188 -6.38 4.55 12.06
C ARG A 188 -7.45 3.50 11.82
N GLN A 189 -8.28 3.23 12.84
CA GLN A 189 -9.43 2.34 12.70
C GLN A 189 -10.43 2.86 11.66
N ASN A 190 -10.73 4.16 11.70
CA ASN A 190 -11.61 4.80 10.73
C ASN A 190 -11.05 4.66 9.31
N GLU A 191 -9.77 4.94 9.09
CA GLU A 191 -9.15 4.81 7.78
C GLU A 191 -9.23 3.38 7.25
N PHE A 192 -8.91 2.40 8.10
CA PHE A 192 -9.03 0.99 7.71
C PHE A 192 -10.47 0.61 7.35
N ASN A 193 -11.46 1.07 8.12
CA ASN A 193 -12.86 0.82 7.84
C ASN A 193 -13.32 1.43 6.52
N VAL A 194 -12.96 2.66 6.25
CA VAL A 194 -13.31 3.33 4.99
C VAL A 194 -12.67 2.62 3.81
N LEU A 195 -11.41 2.20 3.95
CA LEU A 195 -10.72 1.41 2.91
C LEU A 195 -11.45 0.10 2.63
N ALA A 196 -11.79 -0.67 3.66
CA ALA A 196 -12.41 -1.98 3.50
C ALA A 196 -13.89 -1.90 3.09
N ARG A 197 -14.67 -1.01 3.71
CA ARG A 197 -16.12 -0.92 3.48
C ARG A 197 -16.47 -0.11 2.23
N SER A 198 -15.92 1.10 2.14
CA SER A 198 -16.40 2.07 1.14
C SER A 198 -15.60 2.00 -0.14
N ILE A 199 -14.27 1.87 -0.04
CA ILE A 199 -13.40 1.91 -1.21
C ILE A 199 -13.30 0.54 -1.87
N TYR A 200 -13.02 -0.50 -1.10
CA TYR A 200 -12.90 -1.85 -1.64
C TYR A 200 -14.18 -2.30 -2.37
N THR A 201 -15.32 -2.15 -1.73
CA THR A 201 -16.61 -2.55 -2.31
C THR A 201 -16.93 -1.75 -3.56
N SER A 202 -16.74 -0.43 -3.52
CA SER A 202 -16.97 0.43 -4.68
C SER A 202 -16.11 0.03 -5.89
N ILE A 203 -14.83 -0.30 -5.65
CA ILE A 203 -13.92 -0.73 -6.71
C ILE A 203 -14.24 -2.14 -7.19
N SER A 204 -14.58 -3.05 -6.29
CA SER A 204 -14.93 -4.43 -6.66
C SER A 204 -16.23 -4.52 -7.46
N ASP A 205 -17.16 -3.61 -7.18
CA ASP A 205 -18.45 -3.54 -7.86
C ASP A 205 -18.41 -2.80 -9.20
N ASP A 206 -17.36 -2.07 -9.50
CA ASP A 206 -17.23 -1.37 -10.77
C ASP A 206 -17.00 -2.37 -11.90
N TYR A 207 -18.08 -3.09 -12.22
CA TYR A 207 -18.17 -4.09 -13.27
C TYR A 207 -18.45 -3.48 -14.65
N ASN A 208 -18.50 -2.18 -14.76
CA ASN A 208 -18.83 -1.49 -16.00
C ASN A 208 -17.75 -1.70 -17.06
N ASP A 209 -17.58 -2.95 -17.42
CA ASP A 209 -16.69 -3.29 -18.51
C ASP A 209 -17.45 -4.01 -19.60
N VAL A 210 -17.57 -3.32 -20.71
CA VAL A 210 -17.99 -3.84 -22.02
C VAL A 210 -17.23 -5.13 -22.38
N ASN A 211 -16.13 -5.42 -21.70
CA ASN A 211 -15.19 -6.49 -22.00
C ASN A 211 -15.30 -7.74 -21.10
N CYS A 212 -16.30 -7.83 -20.23
CA CYS A 212 -16.50 -8.98 -19.31
C CYS A 212 -15.23 -9.36 -18.53
N VAL A 213 -14.49 -8.38 -18.05
CA VAL A 213 -13.26 -8.60 -17.27
C VAL A 213 -13.61 -9.02 -15.85
N VAL A 214 -12.99 -10.06 -15.33
CA VAL A 214 -13.13 -10.50 -13.94
C VAL A 214 -12.14 -9.73 -13.07
N PRO A 215 -12.61 -8.84 -12.18
CA PRO A 215 -11.74 -8.10 -11.29
C PRO A 215 -11.39 -8.91 -10.04
N TYR A 216 -10.13 -8.79 -9.62
CA TYR A 216 -9.62 -9.27 -8.35
C TYR A 216 -9.03 -8.10 -7.59
N THR A 217 -9.71 -7.66 -6.52
CA THR A 217 -9.34 -6.47 -5.77
C THR A 217 -8.51 -6.84 -4.55
N ILE A 218 -7.42 -6.12 -4.31
CA ILE A 218 -6.50 -6.31 -3.19
C ILE A 218 -6.12 -4.94 -2.62
N ILE A 219 -6.34 -4.72 -1.32
CA ILE A 219 -5.71 -3.61 -0.59
C ILE A 219 -4.35 -4.09 -0.09
N LEU A 220 -3.34 -3.26 -0.19
CA LEU A 220 -1.99 -3.53 0.31
C LEU A 220 -1.32 -2.25 0.79
N GLY A 221 -0.42 -2.37 1.74
CA GLY A 221 0.31 -1.20 2.22
C GLY A 221 0.68 -1.26 3.69
N ASP A 222 1.18 -0.15 4.18
CA ASP A 222 1.45 0.10 5.58
C ASP A 222 0.17 0.59 6.26
N TYR A 223 -0.43 -0.26 7.08
CA TYR A 223 -1.66 0.07 7.80
C TYR A 223 -1.38 0.75 9.15
N ASN A 224 -0.12 0.75 9.59
CA ASN A 224 0.25 1.20 10.94
C ASN A 224 -0.63 0.57 12.05
N LEU A 225 -1.15 -0.62 11.77
CA LEU A 225 -2.00 -1.42 12.65
C LEU A 225 -1.36 -2.80 12.82
N ASN A 226 -1.03 -3.11 14.06
CA ASN A 226 -0.50 -4.43 14.40
C ASN A 226 -1.65 -5.41 14.57
N LEU A 227 -1.76 -6.37 13.68
CA LEU A 227 -2.84 -7.37 13.67
C LEU A 227 -2.46 -8.67 14.35
N GLN A 228 -1.19 -8.83 14.77
CA GLN A 228 -0.77 -10.01 15.52
C GLN A 228 -1.24 -9.97 16.95
N GLU A 229 -1.68 -11.14 17.43
CA GLU A 229 -1.64 -11.43 18.84
C GLU A 229 -0.18 -11.62 19.27
N SER A 230 0.40 -10.64 19.85
CA SER A 230 1.41 -10.88 20.87
C SER A 230 0.66 -10.97 22.20
N GLY A 231 1.04 -11.84 23.10
CA GLY A 231 0.37 -11.99 24.41
C GLY A 231 0.28 -10.72 25.29
N ALA A 232 0.73 -9.60 24.75
CA ALA A 232 0.40 -8.25 25.17
C ALA A 232 -0.73 -7.73 24.26
N VAL A 233 -1.84 -7.35 24.85
CA VAL A 233 -2.95 -6.65 24.18
C VAL A 233 -2.35 -5.43 23.50
N SER A 234 -2.10 -5.51 22.20
CA SER A 234 -1.73 -4.33 21.44
C SER A 234 -2.92 -3.38 21.50
N PRO A 235 -2.77 -2.16 22.02
CA PRO A 235 -3.86 -1.18 22.04
C PRO A 235 -4.29 -0.77 20.62
N TYR A 236 -3.65 -1.34 19.59
CA TYR A 236 -3.78 -0.97 18.20
C TYR A 236 -4.54 -1.98 17.32
N VAL A 237 -5.22 -2.95 17.92
CA VAL A 237 -6.14 -3.81 17.17
C VAL A 237 -7.43 -3.05 16.87
N PRO A 238 -7.83 -2.91 15.60
CA PRO A 238 -9.07 -2.19 15.27
C PRO A 238 -10.28 -2.86 15.91
N ALA A 239 -11.07 -2.11 16.66
CA ALA A 239 -12.25 -2.61 17.36
C ALA A 239 -13.43 -2.99 16.43
N VAL A 240 -13.29 -2.78 15.14
CA VAL A 240 -14.42 -2.84 14.18
C VAL A 240 -14.41 -4.10 13.33
N THR A 241 -13.32 -4.77 13.27
CA THR A 241 -13.25 -6.07 12.63
C THR A 241 -13.74 -7.11 13.62
N VAL A 242 -14.51 -8.08 13.16
CA VAL A 242 -14.93 -9.18 14.01
C VAL A 242 -13.69 -9.82 14.60
N ILE A 243 -13.53 -9.58 15.89
CA ILE A 243 -12.43 -10.17 16.66
C ILE A 243 -12.99 -11.46 17.21
N ASP A 244 -12.37 -12.58 16.88
CA ASP A 244 -12.71 -13.85 17.51
C ASP A 244 -12.32 -13.84 19.00
N SER A 245 -12.66 -14.92 19.70
CA SER A 245 -12.33 -15.09 21.11
C SER A 245 -10.83 -15.00 21.42
N GLN A 246 -9.99 -15.11 20.38
CA GLN A 246 -8.55 -15.00 20.44
C GLN A 246 -8.03 -13.63 20.00
N LYS A 247 -8.90 -12.64 19.83
CA LYS A 247 -8.57 -11.27 19.41
C LYS A 247 -7.90 -11.16 18.05
N ARG A 248 -8.13 -12.10 17.15
CA ARG A 248 -7.67 -12.03 15.77
C ARG A 248 -8.68 -11.28 14.92
N ILE A 249 -8.20 -10.43 14.03
CA ILE A 249 -9.05 -9.90 12.98
C ILE A 249 -9.37 -11.04 12.02
N LEU A 250 -10.62 -11.38 12.00
CA LEU A 250 -11.17 -12.34 11.08
C LEU A 250 -11.74 -11.66 9.85
N GLU A 251 -12.75 -12.26 9.31
CA GLU A 251 -13.51 -11.72 8.20
C GLU A 251 -14.41 -10.59 8.68
N THR A 252 -14.54 -9.57 7.86
CA THR A 252 -15.56 -8.55 8.03
C THR A 252 -16.62 -8.76 6.98
N GLU A 253 -17.85 -8.98 7.41
CA GLU A 253 -19.00 -9.08 6.53
C GLU A 253 -19.55 -7.68 6.27
N PHE A 254 -19.74 -7.35 5.01
CA PHE A 254 -20.41 -6.11 4.60
C PHE A 254 -21.64 -6.46 3.79
N ASP A 255 -22.78 -6.09 4.32
CA ASP A 255 -24.05 -6.21 3.61
C ASP A 255 -24.26 -4.96 2.75
N TYR A 256 -24.33 -5.17 1.46
CA TYR A 256 -24.66 -4.16 0.48
C TYR A 256 -26.02 -4.47 -0.10
N PRO A 257 -27.07 -3.72 0.23
CA PRO A 257 -28.47 -4.06 -0.11
C PRO A 257 -28.68 -4.35 -1.60
N ASP A 258 -27.90 -3.69 -2.47
CA ASP A 258 -28.07 -3.77 -3.92
C ASP A 258 -27.02 -4.65 -4.62
N LYS A 259 -26.02 -5.17 -3.93
CA LYS A 259 -24.80 -5.71 -4.56
C LYS A 259 -24.27 -7.02 -3.98
N GLY A 260 -24.90 -7.54 -2.95
CA GLY A 260 -24.50 -8.78 -2.28
C GLY A 260 -23.59 -8.58 -1.07
N VAL A 261 -23.18 -9.69 -0.48
CA VAL A 261 -22.38 -9.75 0.74
C VAL A 261 -20.91 -9.97 0.38
N TYR A 262 -20.04 -9.10 0.87
CA TYR A 262 -18.58 -9.24 0.72
C TYR A 262 -17.96 -9.72 2.03
N PHE A 263 -17.29 -10.85 1.97
CA PHE A 263 -16.47 -11.35 3.08
C PHE A 263 -15.04 -10.90 2.83
N ILE A 264 -14.66 -9.77 3.43
CA ILE A 264 -13.33 -9.17 3.30
C ILE A 264 -12.52 -9.48 4.55
N HIS A 265 -11.29 -9.92 4.37
CA HIS A 265 -10.41 -10.19 5.50
C HIS A 265 -8.98 -9.69 5.25
N THR A 266 -8.32 -9.32 6.33
CA THR A 266 -6.91 -8.96 6.33
C THR A 266 -6.08 -10.17 6.68
N LYS A 267 -5.14 -10.50 5.83
CA LYS A 267 -4.17 -11.58 6.10
C LYS A 267 -3.03 -11.05 6.92
N GLN A 268 -2.76 -11.75 8.01
CA GLN A 268 -1.58 -11.49 8.81
C GLN A 268 -0.32 -11.81 8.01
N THR A 269 0.61 -10.86 8.02
CA THR A 269 1.96 -11.07 7.53
C THR A 269 2.91 -11.34 8.69
N ASN A 270 4.14 -11.67 8.38
CA ASN A 270 5.19 -11.68 9.39
C ASN A 270 5.47 -10.27 9.91
N LEU A 271 6.22 -10.15 11.02
CA LEU A 271 6.72 -8.86 11.46
C LEU A 271 7.47 -8.16 10.33
N SER A 272 7.03 -6.99 9.95
CA SER A 272 7.47 -6.29 8.74
C SER A 272 8.25 -5.00 9.02
N THR A 273 8.36 -4.57 10.29
CA THR A 273 9.21 -3.43 10.66
C THR A 273 10.43 -3.87 11.44
N ILE A 274 11.47 -3.03 11.43
CA ILE A 274 12.70 -3.26 12.19
C ILE A 274 12.64 -2.46 13.48
N ASN A 275 13.01 -3.08 14.59
CA ASN A 275 13.08 -2.44 15.89
C ASN A 275 14.07 -1.25 15.84
N LYS A 276 13.74 -0.19 16.59
CA LYS A 276 14.56 1.00 16.63
C LYS A 276 15.88 0.77 17.39
N ASP A 277 15.82 -0.01 18.46
CA ASP A 277 16.86 -0.12 19.47
C ASP A 277 17.54 -1.51 19.51
N SER A 278 17.14 -2.43 18.65
CA SER A 278 17.68 -3.78 18.63
C SER A 278 17.67 -4.41 17.23
N ASP A 279 18.54 -5.40 17.02
CA ASP A 279 18.69 -6.09 15.74
C ASP A 279 17.63 -7.20 15.58
N ASN A 280 16.36 -6.80 15.56
CA ASN A 280 15.24 -7.70 15.34
C ASN A 280 14.07 -7.02 14.66
N TYR A 281 13.08 -7.80 14.28
CA TYR A 281 11.80 -7.30 13.78
C TYR A 281 10.91 -6.84 14.94
N ALA A 282 10.02 -5.87 14.66
CA ALA A 282 9.17 -5.24 15.67
C ALA A 282 7.68 -5.50 15.45
N ASN A 283 7.08 -4.89 14.42
CA ASN A 283 5.64 -4.90 14.20
C ASN A 283 5.28 -5.50 12.85
N ASN A 284 4.03 -5.95 12.70
CA ASN A 284 3.46 -6.32 11.42
C ASN A 284 2.48 -5.25 10.94
N TYR A 285 2.99 -4.15 10.46
CA TYR A 285 2.19 -3.03 9.97
C TYR A 285 1.79 -3.14 8.51
N ASP A 286 2.52 -3.95 7.75
CA ASP A 286 2.29 -4.12 6.31
C ASP A 286 1.44 -5.36 6.05
N HIS A 287 0.31 -5.19 5.33
CA HIS A 287 -0.70 -6.23 5.16
C HIS A 287 -1.28 -6.28 3.76
N PHE A 288 -2.00 -7.39 3.50
CA PHE A 288 -2.90 -7.56 2.36
C PHE A 288 -4.33 -7.79 2.86
N THR A 289 -5.30 -7.14 2.21
CA THR A 289 -6.73 -7.32 2.49
C THR A 289 -7.46 -7.60 1.19
N TYR A 290 -8.26 -8.66 1.16
CA TYR A 290 -9.04 -9.07 -0.01
C TYR A 290 -10.24 -9.92 0.42
N ASP A 291 -11.18 -10.15 -0.50
CA ASP A 291 -12.35 -10.96 -0.26
C ASP A 291 -12.09 -12.46 -0.49
N ARG A 292 -13.04 -13.29 -0.05
CA ARG A 292 -12.99 -14.74 -0.25
C ARG A 292 -12.98 -15.13 -1.73
N LYS A 293 -13.66 -14.38 -2.60
CA LYS A 293 -13.64 -14.65 -4.04
C LYS A 293 -12.23 -14.55 -4.57
N THR A 294 -11.56 -13.46 -4.25
CA THR A 294 -10.15 -13.23 -4.63
C THR A 294 -9.25 -14.31 -4.04
N GLU A 295 -9.42 -14.64 -2.76
CA GLU A 295 -8.63 -15.68 -2.09
C GLU A 295 -8.73 -17.02 -2.81
N PHE A 296 -9.95 -17.54 -2.97
CA PHE A 296 -10.14 -18.88 -3.55
C PHE A 296 -9.84 -18.96 -5.03
N SER A 297 -9.99 -17.83 -5.76
CA SER A 297 -9.79 -17.82 -7.20
C SER A 297 -8.33 -17.72 -7.60
N ILE A 298 -7.55 -16.88 -6.89
CA ILE A 298 -6.20 -16.53 -7.37
C ILE A 298 -5.09 -16.62 -6.33
N VAL A 299 -5.38 -16.53 -5.03
CA VAL A 299 -4.32 -16.44 -4.01
C VAL A 299 -3.67 -17.80 -3.78
N ARG A 300 -2.34 -17.83 -3.69
CA ARG A 300 -1.54 -19.01 -3.35
C ARG A 300 -0.81 -18.82 -2.03
N GLY A 301 -1.25 -19.55 -1.04
CA GLY A 301 -0.62 -19.53 0.28
C GLY A 301 -0.83 -18.23 1.05
N ALA A 302 -0.19 -18.15 2.20
CA ALA A 302 -0.24 -16.96 3.05
C ALA A 302 0.74 -15.89 2.57
N PRO A 303 0.40 -14.60 2.71
CA PRO A 303 1.37 -13.53 2.50
C PRO A 303 2.59 -13.69 3.40
N CYS A 304 3.75 -13.33 2.89
CA CYS A 304 4.99 -13.42 3.65
C CYS A 304 5.86 -12.17 3.44
N ARG A 305 6.81 -11.94 4.35
CA ARG A 305 7.87 -10.94 4.11
C ARG A 305 9.00 -11.57 3.31
N LEU A 306 9.73 -10.73 2.56
CA LEU A 306 10.99 -11.17 1.95
C LEU A 306 12.12 -11.21 2.97
N ASN A 307 13.01 -12.18 2.84
CA ASN A 307 14.23 -12.25 3.65
C ASN A 307 15.35 -11.43 2.99
N VAL A 308 15.33 -10.11 3.21
CA VAL A 308 16.26 -9.18 2.56
C VAL A 308 17.28 -8.56 3.52
N VAL A 309 17.09 -8.70 4.82
CA VAL A 309 17.96 -8.09 5.84
C VAL A 309 19.38 -8.64 5.79
N GLU A 310 19.52 -9.95 5.65
CA GLU A 310 20.84 -10.61 5.54
C GLU A 310 21.56 -10.18 4.25
N ARG A 311 20.83 -10.02 3.14
CA ARG A 311 21.37 -9.55 1.85
C ARG A 311 21.96 -8.15 1.97
N ALA A 312 21.43 -7.32 2.85
CA ALA A 312 21.90 -5.98 3.13
C ALA A 312 23.02 -5.93 4.19
N GLY A 313 23.47 -7.07 4.69
CA GLY A 313 24.50 -7.12 5.74
C GLY A 313 24.00 -6.89 7.16
N GLY A 314 22.71 -7.15 7.43
CA GLY A 314 22.11 -7.09 8.75
C GLY A 314 21.15 -5.93 8.97
N TYR A 315 20.48 -5.95 10.13
CA TYR A 315 19.36 -5.03 10.45
C TYR A 315 19.76 -3.55 10.39
N LYS A 316 20.89 -3.20 10.99
CA LYS A 316 21.35 -1.81 11.02
C LYS A 316 21.59 -1.27 9.61
N ASN A 317 22.33 -2.00 8.80
CA ASN A 317 22.65 -1.57 7.44
C ASN A 317 21.40 -1.50 6.56
N TYR A 318 20.51 -2.50 6.66
CA TYR A 318 19.25 -2.48 5.95
C TYR A 318 18.42 -1.25 6.30
N LYS A 319 18.26 -0.96 7.61
CA LYS A 319 17.49 0.19 8.10
C LYS A 319 18.06 1.53 7.65
N GLU A 320 19.38 1.67 7.63
CA GLU A 320 20.06 2.91 7.21
C GLU A 320 20.02 3.10 5.69
N LYS A 321 20.22 2.03 4.93
CA LYS A 321 20.43 2.07 3.48
C LYS A 321 19.21 1.75 2.64
N VAL A 322 18.25 1.00 3.20
CA VAL A 322 17.07 0.53 2.44
C VAL A 322 15.78 1.06 3.04
N SER A 323 15.34 0.52 4.17
CA SER A 323 14.12 0.94 4.87
C SER A 323 14.07 0.39 6.29
N ASP A 324 13.23 0.94 7.15
CA ASP A 324 12.83 0.34 8.42
C ASP A 324 11.60 -0.59 8.28
N HIS A 325 11.06 -0.73 7.08
CA HIS A 325 10.08 -1.73 6.70
C HIS A 325 10.69 -2.81 5.81
N ILE A 326 10.15 -4.00 5.89
CA ILE A 326 10.51 -5.15 5.05
C ILE A 326 9.41 -5.34 4.01
N PRO A 327 9.74 -5.52 2.72
CA PRO A 327 8.74 -5.77 1.71
C PRO A 327 7.97 -7.07 2.00
N ILE A 328 6.67 -7.02 1.77
CA ILE A 328 5.77 -8.16 1.87
C ILE A 328 5.29 -8.62 0.50
N MET A 329 5.03 -9.89 0.37
CA MET A 329 4.69 -10.55 -0.89
C MET A 329 3.42 -11.39 -0.76
N LEU A 330 2.59 -11.34 -1.79
CA LEU A 330 1.47 -12.23 -2.04
C LEU A 330 1.69 -12.93 -3.39
N GLU A 331 1.67 -14.25 -3.39
CA GLU A 331 1.66 -15.02 -4.62
C GLU A 331 0.23 -15.22 -5.11
N ILE A 332 0.03 -15.00 -6.41
CA ILE A 332 -1.25 -15.23 -7.08
C ILE A 332 -1.06 -16.13 -8.29
N ASP A 333 -2.08 -16.90 -8.64
CA ASP A 333 -2.12 -17.75 -9.84
C ASP A 333 -3.39 -17.48 -10.61
N LEU A 334 -3.24 -16.94 -11.79
CA LEU A 334 -4.33 -16.70 -12.73
C LEU A 334 -4.31 -17.81 -13.80
N LYS A 335 -5.39 -18.56 -13.83
CA LYS A 335 -5.60 -19.69 -14.77
C LYS A 335 -6.53 -19.30 -15.89
#